data_c764dc990b75067cc7b54978f14020ff
#
_entry.id   c764dc990b75067cc7b54978f14020ff
#
_cell.length_a   1.000
_cell.length_b   1.000
_cell.length_c   1.000
_cell.angle_alpha   90.00
_cell.angle_beta   90.00
_cell.angle_gamma   90.00
#
_symmetry.space_group_name_H-M   'P 1'
#
loop_
_entity.id
_entity.type
_entity.pdbx_description
1 polymer ?
#
loop_
_entity_poly.entity_id
_entity_poly.type
_entity_poly.pdbx_seq_one_letter_code
_entity_poly.pdbx_strand_id
1 'polypeptide(L)'
;MKKLIVLAAAASAAAIATPAAAQSATGTVAVSGTVGAKCTASDFSSSIPLGELAKADGTIDGTFPNNTAGLSRSFTLRCTSNKVKITVSSDQLKNTAVGQATAENGYTGIIDYTSTLVATGVSTSATATYNTVGLGAAATATLSERLANSANNVTVTVSDGTTAAPSDLLKEGSYSSTIAIKVEPTV
;
A
#
# COMPACT_ATOMS: atom_id res chain seq x y z
N MET A 1 -73.71 -91.99 17.09
CA MET A 1 -72.91 -91.39 16.03
C MET A 1 -73.18 -89.90 16.07
N LYS A 2 -72.38 -89.16 16.78
CA LYS A 2 -72.56 -87.70 17.01
C LYS A 2 -71.56 -86.90 16.17
N LYS A 3 -72.02 -86.12 15.23
CA LYS A 3 -71.22 -85.19 14.42
C LYS A 3 -71.02 -83.91 15.17
N LEU A 4 -69.77 -83.60 15.53
CA LEU A 4 -69.39 -82.28 16.01
C LEU A 4 -69.12 -81.35 14.81
N ILE A 5 -69.82 -80.27 14.77
CA ILE A 5 -69.57 -79.15 13.86
C ILE A 5 -68.71 -78.17 14.59
N VAL A 6 -67.48 -77.95 14.12
CA VAL A 6 -66.55 -76.90 14.64
C VAL A 6 -66.77 -75.67 13.80
N LEU A 7 -67.27 -74.59 14.44
CA LEU A 7 -67.37 -73.25 13.85
C LEU A 7 -66.00 -72.57 13.98
N ALA A 8 -65.35 -72.33 12.87
CA ALA A 8 -64.12 -71.47 12.85
C ALA A 8 -64.52 -70.02 12.73
N ALA A 9 -64.25 -69.28 13.77
CA ALA A 9 -64.38 -67.82 13.75
C ALA A 9 -63.16 -67.15 13.11
N ALA A 10 -63.32 -66.56 11.95
CA ALA A 10 -62.25 -65.78 11.28
C ALA A 10 -62.19 -64.39 11.90
N ALA A 11 -61.18 -64.15 12.70
CA ALA A 11 -60.88 -62.82 13.20
C ALA A 11 -60.10 -62.03 12.10
N SER A 12 -60.77 -61.07 11.49
CA SER A 12 -60.15 -60.11 10.53
C SER A 12 -59.35 -59.03 11.32
N ALA A 13 -58.02 -59.18 11.34
CA ALA A 13 -57.13 -58.19 11.84
C ALA A 13 -57.11 -57.00 10.85
N ALA A 14 -57.75 -55.89 11.17
CA ALA A 14 -57.60 -54.62 10.46
C ALA A 14 -56.18 -54.08 10.76
N ALA A 15 -55.27 -54.16 9.80
CA ALA A 15 -53.96 -53.53 9.86
C ALA A 15 -54.17 -51.98 9.75
N ILE A 16 -54.04 -51.34 10.84
CA ILE A 16 -53.99 -49.87 10.86
C ILE A 16 -52.64 -49.45 10.28
N ALA A 17 -52.61 -49.11 8.97
CA ALA A 17 -51.44 -48.48 8.32
C ALA A 17 -51.24 -47.09 8.93
N THR A 18 -50.35 -46.99 9.89
CA THR A 18 -49.88 -45.68 10.35
C THR A 18 -49.16 -44.98 9.18
N PRO A 19 -49.56 -43.75 8.82
CA PRO A 19 -48.83 -43.00 7.78
C PRO A 19 -47.39 -42.86 8.23
N ALA A 20 -46.44 -43.33 7.41
CA ALA A 20 -45.02 -43.12 7.61
C ALA A 20 -44.82 -41.59 7.54
N ALA A 21 -44.58 -40.97 8.68
CA ALA A 21 -44.19 -39.55 8.70
C ALA A 21 -42.88 -39.45 7.94
N ALA A 22 -42.91 -38.67 6.85
CA ALA A 22 -41.70 -38.38 6.09
C ALA A 22 -40.72 -37.62 7.02
N GLN A 23 -39.69 -38.28 7.48
CA GLN A 23 -38.62 -37.64 8.23
C GLN A 23 -37.76 -36.83 7.29
N SER A 24 -37.74 -35.51 7.48
CA SER A 24 -36.78 -34.64 6.79
C SER A 24 -35.40 -34.85 7.41
N ALA A 25 -34.41 -35.21 6.62
CA ALA A 25 -33.02 -35.22 7.03
C ALA A 25 -32.44 -33.84 6.73
N THR A 26 -32.02 -33.11 7.76
CA THR A 26 -31.27 -31.84 7.62
C THR A 26 -29.80 -32.13 7.94
N GLY A 27 -28.92 -31.65 7.07
CA GLY A 27 -27.47 -31.73 7.26
C GLY A 27 -26.83 -30.37 7.01
N THR A 28 -25.74 -30.08 7.70
CA THR A 28 -24.92 -28.89 7.48
C THR A 28 -23.60 -29.27 6.87
N VAL A 29 -23.20 -28.58 5.82
CA VAL A 29 -21.86 -28.71 5.23
C VAL A 29 -21.04 -27.47 5.61
N ALA A 30 -19.93 -27.65 6.33
CA ALA A 30 -19.01 -26.57 6.65
C ALA A 30 -18.15 -26.24 5.43
N VAL A 31 -18.12 -24.96 5.05
CA VAL A 31 -17.22 -24.45 4.02
C VAL A 31 -16.26 -23.45 4.68
N SER A 32 -14.97 -23.65 4.51
CA SER A 32 -13.93 -22.80 5.08
C SER A 32 -12.89 -22.42 4.04
N GLY A 33 -12.29 -21.22 4.21
CA GLY A 33 -11.22 -20.72 3.37
C GLY A 33 -10.39 -19.70 4.13
N THR A 34 -9.16 -19.45 3.68
CA THR A 34 -8.26 -18.46 4.27
C THR A 34 -7.77 -17.49 3.20
N VAL A 35 -7.59 -16.22 3.58
CA VAL A 35 -6.94 -15.20 2.75
C VAL A 35 -5.67 -14.75 3.46
N GLY A 36 -4.51 -15.05 2.88
CA GLY A 36 -3.22 -14.58 3.40
C GLY A 36 -3.05 -13.07 3.25
N ALA A 37 -2.29 -12.47 4.17
CA ALA A 37 -1.94 -11.06 4.09
C ALA A 37 -0.96 -10.81 2.93
N LYS A 38 -1.33 -9.95 1.99
CA LYS A 38 -0.49 -9.56 0.85
C LYS A 38 -0.83 -8.15 0.39
N CYS A 39 0.17 -7.47 -0.19
CA CYS A 39 0.00 -6.21 -0.91
C CYS A 39 0.51 -6.39 -2.34
N THR A 40 -0.19 -5.82 -3.30
CA THR A 40 0.22 -5.75 -4.71
C THR A 40 0.10 -4.31 -5.19
N ALA A 41 1.02 -3.88 -6.03
CA ALA A 41 1.03 -2.56 -6.63
C ALA A 41 0.91 -2.66 -8.14
N SER A 42 0.26 -1.68 -8.76
CA SER A 42 0.37 -1.38 -10.18
C SER A 42 1.30 -0.16 -10.36
N ASP A 43 2.21 -0.24 -11.32
CA ASP A 43 3.01 0.89 -11.82
C ASP A 43 3.82 1.68 -10.78
N PHE A 44 4.69 0.98 -10.04
CA PHE A 44 5.59 1.60 -9.06
C PHE A 44 6.78 2.38 -9.69
N SER A 45 6.99 2.27 -10.98
CA SER A 45 8.07 2.97 -11.67
C SER A 45 7.56 4.27 -12.30
N SER A 46 7.90 5.39 -11.73
CA SER A 46 7.65 6.71 -12.32
C SER A 46 8.75 7.67 -11.92
N SER A 47 8.95 8.73 -12.72
CA SER A 47 9.91 9.79 -12.42
C SER A 47 9.19 11.08 -12.00
N ILE A 48 9.86 11.88 -11.18
CA ILE A 48 9.46 13.24 -10.84
C ILE A 48 10.49 14.19 -11.45
N PRO A 49 10.24 14.74 -12.66
CA PRO A 49 11.15 15.70 -13.27
C PRO A 49 11.03 17.05 -12.52
N LEU A 50 12.11 17.49 -11.91
CA LEU A 50 12.14 18.71 -11.11
C LEU A 50 12.34 19.98 -11.96
N GLY A 51 12.84 19.82 -13.19
CA GLY A 51 13.16 20.94 -14.08
C GLY A 51 14.46 21.63 -13.70
N GLU A 52 14.57 22.93 -13.98
CA GLU A 52 15.72 23.75 -13.57
C GLU A 52 15.73 23.90 -12.04
N LEU A 53 16.85 23.58 -11.44
CA LEU A 53 17.01 23.55 -9.99
C LEU A 53 17.56 24.86 -9.42
N ALA A 54 18.29 25.64 -10.25
CA ALA A 54 18.92 26.87 -9.82
C ALA A 54 18.03 28.08 -10.05
N LYS A 55 18.10 29.04 -9.13
CA LYS A 55 17.65 30.40 -9.36
C LYS A 55 18.58 31.14 -10.31
N ALA A 56 18.22 32.38 -10.71
CA ALA A 56 19.03 33.20 -11.56
C ALA A 56 20.41 33.56 -10.96
N ASP A 57 20.54 33.50 -9.63
CA ASP A 57 21.80 33.75 -8.90
C ASP A 57 22.66 32.46 -8.75
N GLY A 58 22.20 31.33 -9.28
CA GLY A 58 22.88 30.04 -9.20
C GLY A 58 22.63 29.24 -7.91
N THR A 59 21.93 29.79 -6.93
CA THR A 59 21.56 29.06 -5.70
C THR A 59 20.35 28.14 -5.95
N ILE A 60 20.11 27.19 -5.05
CA ILE A 60 18.97 26.26 -5.16
C ILE A 60 17.62 26.99 -5.10
N ASP A 61 16.68 26.64 -5.97
CA ASP A 61 15.26 26.92 -5.77
C ASP A 61 14.58 25.70 -5.16
N GLY A 62 14.51 25.69 -3.85
CA GLY A 62 13.99 24.56 -3.08
C GLY A 62 12.49 24.28 -3.26
N THR A 63 11.76 25.16 -3.95
CA THR A 63 10.34 24.93 -4.28
C THR A 63 10.15 24.14 -5.57
N PHE A 64 11.23 23.94 -6.35
CA PHE A 64 11.21 23.25 -7.65
C PHE A 64 10.13 23.80 -8.59
N PRO A 65 10.08 25.11 -8.85
CA PRO A 65 8.98 25.75 -9.58
C PRO A 65 8.94 25.37 -11.06
N ASN A 66 10.06 24.90 -11.61
CA ASN A 66 10.22 24.55 -13.01
C ASN A 66 9.84 23.08 -13.33
N ASN A 67 9.24 22.38 -12.37
CA ASN A 67 8.72 21.05 -12.64
C ASN A 67 7.55 21.11 -13.63
N THR A 68 7.56 20.25 -14.64
CA THR A 68 6.54 20.26 -15.71
C THR A 68 5.38 19.29 -15.48
N ALA A 69 5.52 18.38 -14.52
CA ALA A 69 4.59 17.28 -14.31
C ALA A 69 4.11 17.15 -12.86
N GLY A 70 4.34 18.18 -12.04
CA GLY A 70 4.05 18.17 -10.61
C GLY A 70 5.09 17.40 -9.79
N LEU A 71 5.15 17.73 -8.50
CA LEU A 71 6.11 17.16 -7.54
C LEU A 71 5.60 15.88 -6.88
N SER A 72 4.47 15.36 -7.30
CA SER A 72 3.84 14.17 -6.72
C SER A 72 3.62 13.08 -7.76
N ARG A 73 3.69 11.82 -7.28
CA ARG A 73 3.27 10.64 -8.04
C ARG A 73 2.38 9.79 -7.18
N SER A 74 1.30 9.30 -7.79
CA SER A 74 0.32 8.47 -7.11
C SER A 74 0.31 7.08 -7.71
N PHE A 75 0.10 6.08 -6.85
CA PHE A 75 0.09 4.66 -7.18
C PHE A 75 -1.19 4.02 -6.64
N THR A 76 -1.59 2.92 -7.27
CA THR A 76 -2.70 2.12 -6.77
C THR A 76 -2.14 0.85 -6.12
N LEU A 77 -2.36 0.72 -4.82
CA LEU A 77 -2.05 -0.49 -4.07
C LEU A 77 -3.32 -1.24 -3.67
N ARG A 78 -3.22 -2.56 -3.62
CA ARG A 78 -4.27 -3.44 -3.11
C ARG A 78 -3.68 -4.32 -2.02
N CYS A 79 -4.17 -4.17 -0.78
CA CYS A 79 -3.74 -4.99 0.35
C CYS A 79 -4.93 -5.75 0.93
N THR A 80 -4.73 -7.01 1.29
CA THR A 80 -5.76 -7.84 1.94
C THR A 80 -5.78 -7.66 3.46
N SER A 81 -4.73 -7.06 4.04
CA SER A 81 -4.60 -6.84 5.49
C SER A 81 -5.49 -5.72 6.00
N ASN A 82 -5.80 -5.77 7.31
CA ASN A 82 -6.54 -4.73 8.01
C ASN A 82 -5.71 -3.50 8.36
N LYS A 83 -4.39 -3.62 8.30
CA LYS A 83 -3.42 -2.55 8.58
C LYS A 83 -2.27 -2.65 7.60
N VAL A 84 -1.64 -1.54 7.31
CA VAL A 84 -0.43 -1.49 6.48
C VAL A 84 0.61 -0.56 7.10
N LYS A 85 1.87 -0.96 7.02
CA LYS A 85 3.01 -0.12 7.36
C LYS A 85 3.59 0.43 6.06
N ILE A 86 3.77 1.74 6.00
CA ILE A 86 4.46 2.42 4.91
C ILE A 86 5.85 2.85 5.37
N THR A 87 6.80 2.78 4.46
CA THR A 87 8.19 3.18 4.69
C THR A 87 8.68 3.97 3.49
N VAL A 88 9.34 5.08 3.73
CA VAL A 88 10.00 5.88 2.69
C VAL A 88 11.43 6.21 3.12
N SER A 89 12.33 6.13 2.18
CA SER A 89 13.69 6.64 2.27
C SER A 89 14.13 7.18 0.92
N SER A 90 15.07 8.10 0.92
CA SER A 90 15.54 8.73 -0.32
C SER A 90 17.04 8.96 -0.23
N ASP A 91 17.70 8.87 -1.35
CA ASP A 91 19.06 9.37 -1.49
C ASP A 91 19.04 10.89 -1.70
N GLN A 92 20.15 11.56 -1.43
CA GLN A 92 20.34 12.95 -1.84
C GLN A 92 20.25 13.07 -3.37
N LEU A 93 19.78 14.20 -3.86
CA LEU A 93 19.83 14.52 -5.28
C LEU A 93 21.27 14.94 -5.62
N LYS A 94 21.96 14.15 -6.44
CA LYS A 94 23.38 14.29 -6.72
C LYS A 94 23.63 14.57 -8.19
N ASN A 95 24.60 15.46 -8.46
CA ASN A 95 25.11 15.67 -9.80
C ASN A 95 25.70 14.37 -10.35
N THR A 96 25.27 13.97 -11.53
CA THR A 96 25.63 12.70 -12.14
C THR A 96 26.97 12.71 -12.87
N ALA A 97 27.55 13.89 -13.10
CA ALA A 97 28.88 14.00 -13.70
C ALA A 97 29.97 13.54 -12.74
N VAL A 98 30.97 12.88 -13.27
CA VAL A 98 32.08 12.29 -12.49
C VAL A 98 32.77 13.38 -11.66
N GLY A 99 32.87 13.14 -10.34
CA GLY A 99 33.53 14.05 -9.40
C GLY A 99 32.75 15.32 -9.06
N GLN A 100 31.52 15.51 -9.59
CA GLN A 100 30.74 16.70 -9.34
C GLN A 100 29.78 16.59 -8.12
N ALA A 101 29.52 15.39 -7.62
CA ALA A 101 28.68 15.14 -6.43
C ALA A 101 29.44 15.49 -5.11
N THR A 102 30.01 16.68 -5.05
CA THR A 102 30.81 17.20 -3.92
C THR A 102 30.45 18.64 -3.63
N ALA A 103 30.73 19.08 -2.38
CA ALA A 103 30.65 20.48 -1.99
C ALA A 103 32.08 21.01 -1.82
N GLU A 104 32.41 22.14 -2.45
CA GLU A 104 33.73 22.78 -2.39
C GLU A 104 33.67 24.27 -2.78
N ASN A 105 34.41 25.10 -2.06
CA ASN A 105 34.61 26.50 -2.42
C ASN A 105 33.32 27.31 -2.72
N GLY A 106 32.22 27.03 -1.98
CA GLY A 106 30.92 27.69 -2.21
C GLY A 106 30.13 27.13 -3.39
N TYR A 107 30.51 25.96 -3.92
CA TYR A 107 29.77 25.21 -4.93
C TYR A 107 29.36 23.84 -4.41
N THR A 108 28.21 23.36 -4.82
CA THR A 108 27.73 22.03 -4.44
C THR A 108 27.08 21.29 -5.61
N GLY A 109 27.36 19.99 -5.71
CA GLY A 109 26.64 19.07 -6.57
C GLY A 109 25.73 18.14 -5.78
N ILE A 110 25.36 18.52 -4.55
CA ILE A 110 24.50 17.73 -3.65
C ILE A 110 23.36 18.62 -3.17
N ILE A 111 22.15 18.12 -3.30
CA ILE A 111 20.93 18.77 -2.84
C ILE A 111 20.18 17.81 -1.93
N ASP A 112 19.84 18.29 -0.75
CA ASP A 112 18.92 17.61 0.15
C ASP A 112 17.48 18.00 -0.18
N TYR A 113 16.54 17.12 0.12
CA TYR A 113 15.12 17.35 -0.09
C TYR A 113 14.27 16.50 0.86
N THR A 114 13.00 16.82 0.92
CA THR A 114 12.01 16.06 1.69
C THR A 114 11.16 15.19 0.76
N SER A 115 11.01 13.92 1.09
CA SER A 115 10.04 13.02 0.44
C SER A 115 8.95 12.63 1.44
N THR A 116 7.70 12.84 1.06
CA THR A 116 6.53 12.53 1.88
C THR A 116 5.72 11.44 1.20
N LEU A 117 5.51 10.33 1.90
CA LEU A 117 4.68 9.21 1.46
C LEU A 117 3.37 9.20 2.24
N VAL A 118 2.25 9.26 1.54
CA VAL A 118 0.90 9.22 2.12
C VAL A 118 0.19 7.97 1.63
N ALA A 119 -0.36 7.18 2.55
CA ALA A 119 -1.28 6.08 2.25
C ALA A 119 -2.67 6.43 2.76
N THR A 120 -3.66 6.40 1.87
CA THR A 120 -5.05 6.74 2.17
C THR A 120 -5.81 5.47 2.54
N GLY A 121 -6.37 5.45 3.73
CA GLY A 121 -7.26 4.43 4.24
C GLY A 121 -8.73 4.71 3.91
N VAL A 122 -9.61 3.89 4.44
CA VAL A 122 -11.06 4.06 4.27
C VAL A 122 -11.56 5.35 4.89
N SER A 123 -11.02 5.75 6.04
CA SER A 123 -11.46 6.92 6.82
C SER A 123 -10.32 7.86 7.22
N THR A 124 -9.09 7.37 7.25
CA THR A 124 -7.90 8.11 7.70
C THR A 124 -6.77 7.99 6.69
N SER A 125 -5.64 8.65 6.96
CA SER A 125 -4.41 8.51 6.19
C SER A 125 -3.22 8.32 7.11
N ALA A 126 -2.21 7.60 6.64
CA ALA A 126 -0.89 7.52 7.27
C ALA A 126 0.12 8.29 6.43
N THR A 127 0.98 9.06 7.10
CA THR A 127 2.01 9.88 6.45
C THR A 127 3.37 9.54 7.04
N ALA A 128 4.34 9.24 6.17
CA ALA A 128 5.74 9.09 6.51
C ALA A 128 6.55 10.15 5.75
N THR A 129 7.34 10.96 6.47
CA THR A 129 8.15 12.04 5.89
C THR A 129 9.62 11.76 6.15
N TYR A 130 10.41 11.75 5.12
CA TYR A 130 11.85 11.53 5.16
C TYR A 130 12.57 12.74 4.55
N ASN A 131 13.55 13.24 5.29
CA ASN A 131 14.45 14.29 4.81
C ASN A 131 15.83 13.68 4.57
N THR A 132 16.48 14.03 3.46
CA THR A 132 17.79 13.46 3.09
C THR A 132 18.97 14.11 3.84
N VAL A 133 18.74 15.17 4.58
CA VAL A 133 19.79 15.79 5.43
C VAL A 133 20.27 14.75 6.46
N GLY A 134 21.56 14.40 6.38
CA GLY A 134 22.19 13.44 7.28
C GLY A 134 21.87 11.98 7.00
N LEU A 135 21.09 11.64 5.97
CA LEU A 135 20.76 10.26 5.54
C LEU A 135 20.44 9.32 6.71
N GLY A 136 19.42 9.68 7.48
CA GLY A 136 18.98 8.93 8.66
C GLY A 136 18.27 7.61 8.34
N ALA A 137 17.68 7.00 9.35
CA ALA A 137 16.84 5.81 9.17
C ALA A 137 15.58 6.15 8.37
N ALA A 138 15.12 5.19 7.55
CA ALA A 138 13.90 5.32 6.76
C ALA A 138 12.70 5.73 7.64
N ALA A 139 11.90 6.67 7.16
CA ALA A 139 10.70 7.12 7.85
C ALA A 139 9.57 6.08 7.68
N THR A 140 8.84 5.83 8.75
CA THR A 140 7.75 4.85 8.75
C THR A 140 6.49 5.42 9.36
N ALA A 141 5.34 4.96 8.86
CA ALA A 141 4.04 5.20 9.48
C ALA A 141 3.16 3.95 9.33
N THR A 142 2.16 3.82 10.19
CA THR A 142 1.21 2.71 10.13
C THR A 142 -0.19 3.27 9.93
N LEU A 143 -0.85 2.80 8.88
CA LEU A 143 -2.27 2.98 8.68
C LEU A 143 -2.98 1.91 9.52
N SER A 144 -3.74 2.34 10.52
CA SER A 144 -4.40 1.44 11.49
C SER A 144 -5.71 0.83 10.99
N GLU A 145 -6.03 1.03 9.72
CA GLU A 145 -7.19 0.51 9.02
C GLU A 145 -6.82 -0.05 7.65
N ARG A 146 -7.79 -0.56 6.91
CA ARG A 146 -7.61 -1.02 5.53
C ARG A 146 -7.22 0.13 4.62
N LEU A 147 -6.32 -0.14 3.69
CA LEU A 147 -6.06 0.78 2.59
C LEU A 147 -7.35 0.98 1.76
N ALA A 148 -7.61 2.22 1.36
CA ALA A 148 -8.78 2.54 0.54
C ALA A 148 -8.76 1.73 -0.77
N ASN A 149 -9.91 1.17 -1.16
CA ASN A 149 -10.05 0.45 -2.42
C ASN A 149 -10.33 1.41 -3.59
N SER A 150 -9.54 2.48 -3.69
CA SER A 150 -9.61 3.47 -4.76
C SER A 150 -8.34 3.43 -5.60
N ALA A 151 -8.38 4.06 -6.77
CA ALA A 151 -7.18 4.37 -7.52
C ALA A 151 -6.38 5.46 -6.79
N ASN A 152 -5.06 5.49 -7.01
CA ASN A 152 -4.17 6.53 -6.47
C ASN A 152 -4.23 6.67 -4.94
N ASN A 153 -4.35 5.55 -4.23
CA ASN A 153 -4.46 5.51 -2.77
C ASN A 153 -3.13 5.63 -2.03
N VAL A 154 -2.03 5.70 -2.75
CA VAL A 154 -0.69 6.01 -2.21
C VAL A 154 -0.06 7.10 -3.06
N THR A 155 0.45 8.14 -2.40
CA THR A 155 1.09 9.28 -3.08
C THR A 155 2.45 9.55 -2.46
N VAL A 156 3.47 9.76 -3.29
CA VAL A 156 4.77 10.30 -2.90
C VAL A 156 4.91 11.71 -3.43
N THR A 157 5.41 12.61 -2.60
CA THR A 157 5.63 14.03 -2.94
C THR A 157 7.06 14.42 -2.58
N VAL A 158 7.69 15.25 -3.43
CA VAL A 158 9.00 15.87 -3.19
C VAL A 158 8.81 17.33 -2.86
N SER A 159 9.55 17.83 -1.87
CA SER A 159 9.52 19.24 -1.44
C SER A 159 10.85 19.66 -0.80
N ASP A 160 10.97 20.93 -0.48
CA ASP A 160 11.97 21.52 0.40
C ASP A 160 13.42 21.20 -0.01
N GLY A 161 13.76 21.48 -1.26
CA GLY A 161 15.12 21.38 -1.76
C GLY A 161 16.05 22.33 -1.02
N THR A 162 17.20 21.85 -0.53
CA THR A 162 18.18 22.67 0.20
C THR A 162 19.59 22.17 -0.06
N THR A 163 20.58 23.04 0.19
CA THR A 163 22.00 22.71 0.17
C THR A 163 22.56 22.87 1.58
N ALA A 164 23.73 22.29 1.84
CA ALA A 164 24.36 22.35 3.16
C ALA A 164 24.61 23.82 3.62
N ALA A 165 24.98 24.70 2.70
CA ALA A 165 24.99 26.14 2.96
C ALA A 165 24.03 26.82 1.96
N PRO A 166 23.09 27.67 2.41
CA PRO A 166 22.09 28.30 1.53
C PRO A 166 22.67 29.18 0.42
N SER A 167 23.92 29.61 0.60
CA SER A 167 24.66 30.44 -0.37
C SER A 167 25.45 29.62 -1.40
N ASP A 168 25.46 28.29 -1.29
CA ASP A 168 26.19 27.45 -2.24
C ASP A 168 25.56 27.53 -3.62
N LEU A 169 26.41 27.74 -4.62
CA LEU A 169 26.02 27.70 -6.03
C LEU A 169 25.94 26.24 -6.49
N LEU A 170 24.94 25.94 -7.28
CA LEU A 170 24.80 24.60 -7.87
C LEU A 170 25.85 24.43 -8.99
N LYS A 171 26.51 23.28 -8.98
CA LYS A 171 27.40 22.87 -10.09
C LYS A 171 26.56 22.54 -11.32
N GLU A 172 26.99 22.96 -12.49
CA GLU A 172 26.35 22.61 -13.75
C GLU A 172 26.27 21.08 -13.94
N GLY A 173 25.15 20.59 -14.47
CA GLY A 173 24.97 19.18 -14.83
C GLY A 173 23.58 18.66 -14.55
N SER A 174 23.41 17.36 -14.81
CA SER A 174 22.19 16.63 -14.49
C SER A 174 22.25 16.12 -13.07
N TYR A 175 21.11 16.15 -12.40
CA TYR A 175 20.97 15.64 -11.03
C TYR A 175 20.01 14.47 -10.99
N SER A 176 20.31 13.47 -10.18
CA SER A 176 19.43 12.31 -9.97
C SER A 176 19.41 11.83 -8.53
N SER A 177 18.31 11.21 -8.15
CA SER A 177 18.10 10.57 -6.87
C SER A 177 17.13 9.41 -7.01
N THR A 178 17.06 8.58 -5.98
CA THR A 178 16.09 7.47 -5.87
C THR A 178 15.29 7.61 -4.59
N ILE A 179 13.98 7.46 -4.69
CA ILE A 179 13.07 7.34 -3.55
C ILE A 179 12.66 5.88 -3.45
N ALA A 180 13.02 5.23 -2.34
CA ALA A 180 12.60 3.86 -2.05
C ALA A 180 11.32 3.89 -1.23
N ILE A 181 10.31 3.18 -1.71
CA ILE A 181 8.99 3.06 -1.07
C ILE A 181 8.74 1.59 -0.75
N LYS A 182 8.29 1.31 0.48
CA LYS A 182 7.87 -0.02 0.89
C LYS A 182 6.51 0.05 1.57
N VAL A 183 5.61 -0.86 1.20
CA VAL A 183 4.30 -1.01 1.84
C VAL A 183 4.14 -2.47 2.24
N GLU A 184 3.91 -2.71 3.51
CA GLU A 184 3.86 -4.05 4.10
C GLU A 184 2.53 -4.26 4.83
N PRO A 185 1.91 -5.45 4.67
CA PRO A 185 0.79 -5.82 5.52
C PRO A 185 1.27 -5.97 6.97
N THR A 186 0.48 -5.49 7.92
CA THR A 186 0.69 -5.72 9.35
C THR A 186 -0.47 -6.49 9.94
N VAL A 187 -0.19 -7.37 10.85
CA VAL A 187 -1.17 -8.18 11.61
C VAL A 187 -1.56 -7.48 12.92
#